data_1a10f0d3af3dbb2f6f11b709ccaf5483
#
_entry.id   1a10f0d3af3dbb2f6f11b709ccaf5483
#
_cell.length_a   1.000
_cell.length_b   1.000
_cell.length_c   1.000
_cell.angle_alpha   90.00
_cell.angle_beta   90.00
_cell.angle_gamma   90.00
#
_symmetry.space_group_name_H-M   'P 1'
#
loop_
_entity.id
_entity.type
_entity.pdbx_description
1 polymer ?
#
loop_
_entity_poly.entity_id
_entity_poly.type
_entity_poly.pdbx_seq_one_letter_code
_entity_poly.pdbx_strand_id
1 'polypeptide(L)'
;MYKNELPAMQAPYQLDSGEGLRYAFGSHLATLIARPDELAQPASGAILTGAKGAKFPLHRHTHSHEALFVLEGVVVLSLDGSPYLLTPGDYVNIPAGTTHGYEFLDHRGKLLSWTFGGNAGNAYARLGKPYAGTVYPESSDQIDWSVLDASVDTVLIAAGGGGNRQATKLKAPPQGMVPFVLGASEGERMIAGDQVYTILGNQSHSNGVFIALLTEGPIGPAIPKHMHEKVTELFHCLNGEMEMYAGDGFVSLYPGDFLHVPPRTPHSFQLKRHDTRFLGFVTPGDFEPFFRYLCVPFDGYRYPLVPPPFRFDRVIQHLGELDLTILERPGGPPPQAGKATDSD
;
A
#
# COMPACT_ATOMS: atom_id res chain seq x y z
N MET A 1 -10.71 -17.83 3.86
CA MET A 1 -10.27 -16.55 3.25
C MET A 1 -11.15 -16.24 2.05
N TYR A 2 -11.64 -15.00 1.90
CA TYR A 2 -12.43 -14.55 0.74
C TYR A 2 -11.53 -14.33 -0.47
N LYS A 3 -12.07 -14.52 -1.67
CA LYS A 3 -11.35 -14.32 -2.92
C LYS A 3 -12.18 -13.49 -3.91
N ASN A 4 -11.59 -12.44 -4.47
CA ASN A 4 -12.18 -11.53 -5.47
C ASN A 4 -13.46 -10.84 -5.02
N GLU A 5 -13.63 -10.66 -3.70
CA GLU A 5 -14.72 -9.90 -3.11
C GLU A 5 -14.27 -9.15 -1.85
N LEU A 6 -14.88 -8.01 -1.61
CA LEU A 6 -14.72 -7.24 -0.38
C LEU A 6 -15.76 -7.77 0.63
N PRO A 7 -15.36 -8.38 1.75
CA PRO A 7 -16.27 -9.12 2.62
C PRO A 7 -17.18 -8.25 3.49
N ALA A 8 -17.02 -6.92 3.47
CA ALA A 8 -17.73 -5.96 4.33
C ALA A 8 -17.59 -6.28 5.84
N MET A 9 -16.47 -6.87 6.22
CA MET A 9 -16.10 -7.21 7.59
C MET A 9 -14.60 -7.45 7.71
N GLN A 10 -14.06 -7.39 8.91
CA GLN A 10 -12.65 -7.70 9.18
C GLN A 10 -12.39 -9.20 9.01
N ALA A 11 -11.94 -9.59 7.85
CA ALA A 11 -11.57 -10.95 7.49
C ALA A 11 -10.42 -10.94 6.48
N PRO A 12 -9.57 -11.97 6.43
CA PRO A 12 -8.55 -12.04 5.40
C PRO A 12 -9.19 -12.26 4.02
N TYR A 13 -8.75 -11.49 3.02
CA TYR A 13 -9.20 -11.63 1.65
C TYR A 13 -8.10 -11.29 0.64
N GLN A 14 -8.19 -11.91 -0.53
CA GLN A 14 -7.35 -11.67 -1.69
C GLN A 14 -8.18 -11.10 -2.82
N LEU A 15 -7.61 -10.14 -3.56
CA LEU A 15 -8.12 -9.67 -4.84
C LEU A 15 -7.06 -9.95 -5.92
N ASP A 16 -7.45 -10.62 -6.99
CA ASP A 16 -6.63 -10.73 -8.19
C ASP A 16 -6.53 -9.36 -8.87
N SER A 17 -5.54 -9.16 -9.71
CA SER A 17 -5.28 -7.88 -10.39
C SER A 17 -6.53 -7.35 -11.13
N GLY A 18 -6.95 -6.13 -10.76
CA GLY A 18 -8.12 -5.48 -11.33
C GLY A 18 -9.44 -5.81 -10.65
N GLU A 19 -9.47 -6.70 -9.67
CA GLU A 19 -10.67 -6.97 -8.88
C GLU A 19 -10.90 -5.95 -7.77
N GLY A 20 -12.16 -5.79 -7.35
CA GLY A 20 -12.62 -4.81 -6.36
C GLY A 20 -13.92 -4.15 -6.76
N LEU A 21 -14.38 -3.17 -5.97
CA LEU A 21 -15.58 -2.39 -6.28
C LEU A 21 -15.23 -1.20 -7.16
N ARG A 22 -15.85 -1.10 -8.33
CA ARG A 22 -15.50 -0.10 -9.34
C ARG A 22 -16.50 1.03 -9.39
N TYR A 23 -15.99 2.26 -9.43
CA TYR A 23 -16.77 3.49 -9.59
C TYR A 23 -16.16 4.32 -10.73
N ALA A 24 -16.97 4.63 -11.74
CA ALA A 24 -16.58 5.47 -12.88
C ALA A 24 -17.11 6.90 -12.71
N PHE A 25 -16.26 7.90 -12.97
CA PHE A 25 -16.61 9.32 -12.95
C PHE A 25 -15.82 10.07 -14.04
N GLY A 26 -16.54 10.65 -15.01
CA GLY A 26 -15.89 11.16 -16.22
C GLY A 26 -15.02 10.09 -16.87
N SER A 27 -13.80 10.45 -17.20
CA SER A 27 -12.78 9.53 -17.76
C SER A 27 -11.89 8.88 -16.68
N HIS A 28 -12.39 8.74 -15.46
CA HIS A 28 -11.69 8.07 -14.36
C HIS A 28 -12.39 6.76 -13.98
N LEU A 29 -11.61 5.85 -13.47
CA LEU A 29 -12.08 4.64 -12.79
C LEU A 29 -11.34 4.49 -11.47
N ALA A 30 -12.09 4.42 -10.38
CA ALA A 30 -11.56 4.01 -9.07
C ALA A 30 -12.02 2.57 -8.81
N THR A 31 -11.06 1.67 -8.59
CA THR A 31 -11.29 0.30 -8.13
C THR A 31 -10.92 0.23 -6.66
N LEU A 32 -11.91 0.20 -5.78
CA LEU A 32 -11.70 0.08 -4.35
C LEU A 32 -11.24 -1.34 -4.04
N ILE A 33 -10.08 -1.45 -3.41
CA ILE A 33 -9.49 -2.73 -2.96
C ILE A 33 -9.64 -2.93 -1.45
N ALA A 34 -9.99 -1.87 -0.70
CA ALA A 34 -10.33 -1.93 0.72
C ALA A 34 -11.20 -0.72 1.11
N ARG A 35 -12.13 -0.94 2.03
CA ARG A 35 -13.00 0.08 2.63
C ARG A 35 -12.83 0.05 4.15
N PRO A 36 -13.33 1.04 4.89
CA PRO A 36 -13.30 1.03 6.36
C PRO A 36 -13.94 -0.21 7.00
N ASP A 37 -14.93 -0.84 6.33
CA ASP A 37 -15.61 -2.02 6.84
C ASP A 37 -14.70 -3.26 6.93
N GLU A 38 -13.71 -3.37 6.03
CA GLU A 38 -12.73 -4.46 6.03
C GLU A 38 -11.57 -4.21 6.99
N LEU A 39 -11.30 -2.95 7.33
CA LEU A 39 -10.11 -2.55 8.06
C LEU A 39 -10.40 -2.31 9.54
N ALA A 40 -9.48 -2.67 10.41
CA ALA A 40 -9.58 -2.41 11.85
C ALA A 40 -9.38 -0.93 12.20
N GLN A 41 -8.79 -0.16 11.28
CA GLN A 41 -8.52 1.27 11.40
C GLN A 41 -9.25 2.02 10.28
N PRO A 42 -9.64 3.30 10.47
CA PRO A 42 -10.20 4.11 9.39
C PRO A 42 -9.18 4.25 8.25
N ALA A 43 -9.38 3.48 7.18
CA ALA A 43 -8.54 3.51 6.00
C ALA A 43 -9.31 3.03 4.77
N SER A 44 -8.80 3.35 3.58
CA SER A 44 -9.33 2.86 2.31
C SER A 44 -8.21 2.75 1.29
N GLY A 45 -8.29 1.74 0.44
CA GLY A 45 -7.35 1.53 -0.66
C GLY A 45 -8.07 1.53 -2.01
N ALA A 46 -7.49 2.17 -3.02
CA ALA A 46 -8.02 2.22 -4.37
C ALA A 46 -6.93 2.17 -5.43
N ILE A 47 -7.23 1.50 -6.54
CA ILE A 47 -6.47 1.65 -7.79
C ILE A 47 -7.20 2.69 -8.63
N LEU A 48 -6.50 3.76 -8.97
CA LEU A 48 -7.02 4.88 -9.76
C LEU A 48 -6.45 4.81 -11.17
N THR A 49 -7.32 4.82 -12.18
CA THR A 49 -6.92 4.90 -13.58
C THR A 49 -7.69 6.01 -14.27
N GLY A 50 -7.15 6.55 -15.35
CA GLY A 50 -7.83 7.61 -16.09
C GLY A 50 -7.24 7.83 -17.47
N ALA A 51 -8.03 8.46 -18.34
CA ALA A 51 -7.58 8.89 -19.65
C ALA A 51 -6.50 9.95 -19.54
N LYS A 52 -5.71 10.11 -20.61
CA LYS A 52 -4.80 11.25 -20.73
C LYS A 52 -5.56 12.57 -20.54
N GLY A 53 -5.06 13.41 -19.65
CA GLY A 53 -5.66 14.70 -19.30
C GLY A 53 -6.75 14.61 -18.22
N ALA A 54 -7.10 13.40 -17.76
CA ALA A 54 -8.02 13.25 -16.63
C ALA A 54 -7.36 13.78 -15.35
N LYS A 55 -8.07 14.67 -14.65
CA LYS A 55 -7.55 15.40 -13.47
C LYS A 55 -8.41 15.16 -12.26
N PHE A 56 -7.76 14.97 -11.12
CA PHE A 56 -8.37 15.17 -9.82
C PHE A 56 -7.97 16.57 -9.32
N PRO A 57 -8.94 17.46 -9.03
CA PRO A 57 -8.65 18.86 -8.73
C PRO A 57 -7.87 19.02 -7.43
N LEU A 58 -7.33 20.22 -7.20
CA LEU A 58 -6.67 20.55 -5.94
C LEU A 58 -7.67 20.40 -4.79
N HIS A 59 -7.28 19.64 -3.80
CA HIS A 59 -8.05 19.37 -2.60
C HIS A 59 -7.12 19.12 -1.40
N ARG A 60 -7.70 18.98 -0.25
CA ARG A 60 -7.01 18.52 0.95
C ARG A 60 -7.92 17.62 1.78
N HIS A 61 -7.31 16.71 2.50
CA HIS A 61 -7.95 15.94 3.56
C HIS A 61 -7.67 16.57 4.91
N THR A 62 -8.68 16.77 5.75
CA THR A 62 -8.50 17.39 7.06
C THR A 62 -7.92 16.40 8.08
N HIS A 63 -8.32 15.14 7.97
CA HIS A 63 -8.00 14.08 8.92
C HIS A 63 -7.22 12.93 8.27
N SER A 64 -7.50 12.61 7.02
CA SER A 64 -6.84 11.51 6.31
C SER A 64 -5.44 11.91 5.87
N HIS A 65 -4.48 11.03 6.16
CA HIS A 65 -3.21 10.98 5.44
C HIS A 65 -3.41 10.20 4.15
N GLU A 66 -2.70 10.54 3.08
CA GLU A 66 -2.73 9.78 1.85
C GLU A 66 -1.31 9.33 1.45
N ALA A 67 -1.22 8.11 0.94
CA ALA A 67 -0.02 7.57 0.31
C ALA A 67 -0.35 7.21 -1.14
N LEU A 68 0.43 7.74 -2.10
CA LEU A 68 0.31 7.38 -3.51
C LEU A 68 1.53 6.58 -3.96
N PHE A 69 1.30 5.58 -4.78
CA PHE A 69 2.36 4.84 -5.47
C PHE A 69 2.01 4.71 -6.95
N VAL A 70 2.93 5.10 -7.83
CA VAL A 70 2.71 5.02 -9.28
C VAL A 70 2.97 3.60 -9.75
N LEU A 71 1.92 2.94 -10.26
CA LEU A 71 2.02 1.59 -10.81
C LEU A 71 2.36 1.60 -12.29
N GLU A 72 1.69 2.47 -13.08
CA GLU A 72 1.90 2.58 -14.52
C GLU A 72 1.73 4.04 -14.98
N GLY A 73 2.33 4.36 -16.11
CA GLY A 73 2.16 5.64 -16.80
C GLY A 73 2.87 6.81 -16.14
N VAL A 74 2.50 8.01 -16.56
CA VAL A 74 3.09 9.27 -16.11
C VAL A 74 1.99 10.18 -15.55
N VAL A 75 2.26 10.75 -14.38
CA VAL A 75 1.31 11.60 -13.64
C VAL A 75 1.99 12.90 -13.24
N VAL A 76 1.32 14.04 -13.44
CA VAL A 76 1.70 15.28 -12.76
C VAL A 76 0.94 15.36 -11.45
N LEU A 77 1.67 15.51 -10.36
CA LEU A 77 1.14 15.79 -9.03
C LEU A 77 1.45 17.25 -8.68
N SER A 78 0.44 17.99 -8.25
CA SER A 78 0.63 19.23 -7.50
C SER A 78 0.61 18.90 -6.02
N LEU A 79 1.66 19.24 -5.29
CA LEU A 79 1.82 19.01 -3.86
C LEU A 79 2.26 20.29 -3.18
N ASP A 80 1.39 20.91 -2.39
CA ASP A 80 1.58 22.23 -1.77
C ASP A 80 2.11 23.28 -2.77
N GLY A 81 1.48 23.34 -3.97
CA GLY A 81 1.82 24.28 -5.03
C GLY A 81 3.07 23.92 -5.84
N SER A 82 3.76 22.83 -5.52
CA SER A 82 4.93 22.35 -6.25
C SER A 82 4.54 21.24 -7.22
N PRO A 83 4.82 21.34 -8.53
CA PRO A 83 4.53 20.28 -9.48
C PRO A 83 5.63 19.21 -9.48
N TYR A 84 5.24 17.95 -9.45
CA TYR A 84 6.11 16.78 -9.59
C TYR A 84 5.69 15.97 -10.81
N LEU A 85 6.65 15.54 -11.61
CA LEU A 85 6.44 14.51 -12.64
C LEU A 85 6.70 13.14 -12.03
N LEU A 86 5.63 12.39 -11.84
CA LEU A 86 5.68 11.05 -11.25
C LEU A 86 5.74 9.97 -12.35
N THR A 87 6.51 8.93 -12.08
CA THR A 87 6.74 7.78 -12.96
C THR A 87 6.64 6.47 -12.18
N PRO A 88 6.49 5.30 -12.81
CA PRO A 88 6.32 4.04 -12.11
C PRO A 88 7.39 3.79 -11.04
N GLY A 89 6.94 3.42 -9.84
CA GLY A 89 7.78 3.19 -8.68
C GLY A 89 7.97 4.40 -7.76
N ASP A 90 7.53 5.61 -8.17
CA ASP A 90 7.55 6.78 -7.30
C ASP A 90 6.52 6.64 -6.18
N TYR A 91 6.90 7.09 -4.99
CA TYR A 91 6.05 7.11 -3.79
C TYR A 91 5.81 8.56 -3.33
N VAL A 92 4.61 8.84 -2.88
CA VAL A 92 4.22 10.13 -2.31
C VAL A 92 3.65 9.93 -0.92
N ASN A 93 4.13 10.72 0.04
CA ASN A 93 3.53 10.84 1.37
C ASN A 93 2.82 12.18 1.50
N ILE A 94 1.55 12.15 1.80
CA ILE A 94 0.66 13.33 1.88
C ILE A 94 0.02 13.36 3.26
N PRO A 95 0.62 14.06 4.23
CA PRO A 95 0.01 14.24 5.53
C PRO A 95 -1.33 14.97 5.46
N ALA A 96 -2.21 14.72 6.42
CA ALA A 96 -3.45 15.47 6.57
C ALA A 96 -3.21 16.98 6.53
N GLY A 97 -4.10 17.73 5.89
CA GLY A 97 -3.99 19.18 5.70
C GLY A 97 -3.22 19.61 4.45
N THR A 98 -2.46 18.72 3.80
CA THR A 98 -1.66 19.03 2.62
C THR A 98 -2.54 19.22 1.39
N THR A 99 -2.34 20.32 0.65
CA THR A 99 -3.05 20.58 -0.62
C THR A 99 -2.39 19.79 -1.75
N HIS A 100 -3.19 19.00 -2.46
CA HIS A 100 -2.69 18.19 -3.58
C HIS A 100 -3.76 17.95 -4.64
N GLY A 101 -3.33 17.47 -5.81
CA GLY A 101 -4.17 17.10 -6.94
C GLY A 101 -3.30 16.51 -8.04
N TYR A 102 -3.88 15.76 -8.96
CA TYR A 102 -3.08 15.10 -10.01
C TYR A 102 -3.74 15.16 -11.39
N GLU A 103 -2.92 14.89 -12.40
CA GLU A 103 -3.32 14.76 -13.81
C GLU A 103 -2.58 13.58 -14.45
N PHE A 104 -3.31 12.68 -15.11
CA PHE A 104 -2.71 11.64 -15.95
C PHE A 104 -2.20 12.24 -17.28
N LEU A 105 -0.92 12.01 -17.60
CA LEU A 105 -0.31 12.51 -18.84
C LEU A 105 -0.37 11.53 -20.01
N ASP A 106 -0.77 10.28 -19.73
CA ASP A 106 -0.97 9.26 -20.75
C ASP A 106 -2.21 8.42 -20.47
N HIS A 107 -2.56 7.52 -21.41
CA HIS A 107 -3.74 6.67 -21.32
C HIS A 107 -3.54 5.39 -20.47
N ARG A 108 -2.37 5.21 -19.88
CA ARG A 108 -2.05 4.06 -19.03
C ARG A 108 -1.74 4.44 -17.59
N GLY A 109 -2.09 5.67 -17.22
CA GLY A 109 -1.88 6.13 -15.86
C GLY A 109 -2.60 5.26 -14.85
N LYS A 110 -1.84 4.72 -13.87
CA LYS A 110 -2.37 3.90 -12.78
C LYS A 110 -1.68 4.26 -11.47
N LEU A 111 -2.47 4.70 -10.50
CA LEU A 111 -2.04 5.04 -9.15
C LEU A 111 -2.66 4.04 -8.15
N LEU A 112 -1.86 3.57 -7.22
CA LEU A 112 -2.36 3.01 -5.96
C LEU A 112 -2.47 4.15 -4.97
N SER A 113 -3.66 4.39 -4.43
CA SER A 113 -3.96 5.37 -3.39
C SER A 113 -4.40 4.64 -2.13
N TRP A 114 -3.76 4.96 -1.01
CA TRP A 114 -4.20 4.59 0.32
C TRP A 114 -4.46 5.82 1.15
N THR A 115 -5.62 5.87 1.82
CA THR A 115 -5.97 6.90 2.79
C THR A 115 -6.10 6.28 4.17
N PHE A 116 -5.54 6.94 5.20
CA PHE A 116 -5.51 6.44 6.58
C PHE A 116 -5.90 7.54 7.56
N GLY A 117 -6.57 7.18 8.65
CA GLY A 117 -6.92 8.08 9.75
C GLY A 117 -8.21 8.88 9.55
N GLY A 118 -8.88 8.72 8.42
CA GLY A 118 -10.14 9.40 8.09
C GLY A 118 -10.95 8.62 7.07
N ASN A 119 -11.88 9.30 6.39
CA ASN A 119 -12.82 8.70 5.45
C ASN A 119 -12.71 9.23 4.02
N ALA A 120 -11.56 9.78 3.62
CA ALA A 120 -11.33 10.37 2.30
C ALA A 120 -11.57 9.36 1.14
N GLY A 121 -11.29 8.08 1.36
CA GLY A 121 -11.55 7.04 0.34
C GLY A 121 -13.03 6.89 -0.05
N ASN A 122 -13.97 7.38 0.75
CA ASN A 122 -15.39 7.41 0.40
C ASN A 122 -15.72 8.41 -0.74
N ALA A 123 -14.78 9.32 -1.06
CA ALA A 123 -14.94 10.29 -2.14
C ALA A 123 -15.21 9.61 -3.49
N TYR A 124 -14.56 8.47 -3.77
CA TYR A 124 -14.75 7.78 -5.06
C TYR A 124 -16.16 7.24 -5.26
N ALA A 125 -16.78 6.69 -4.22
CA ALA A 125 -18.16 6.23 -4.27
C ALA A 125 -19.18 7.40 -4.36
N ARG A 126 -18.82 8.59 -3.86
CA ARG A 126 -19.62 9.80 -3.98
C ARG A 126 -19.56 10.41 -5.38
N LEU A 127 -18.35 10.45 -5.97
CA LEU A 127 -18.13 10.99 -7.31
C LEU A 127 -18.66 10.08 -8.41
N GLY A 128 -18.48 8.77 -8.23
CA GLY A 128 -18.68 7.79 -9.27
C GLY A 128 -20.01 7.04 -9.18
N LYS A 129 -20.33 6.38 -10.29
CA LYS A 129 -21.42 5.38 -10.36
C LYS A 129 -20.80 3.99 -10.37
N PRO A 130 -21.46 2.98 -9.75
CA PRO A 130 -21.03 1.59 -9.88
C PRO A 130 -20.81 1.22 -11.34
N TYR A 131 -19.67 0.57 -11.63
CA TYR A 131 -19.25 0.32 -13.00
C TYR A 131 -18.73 -1.12 -13.16
N ALA A 132 -19.23 -1.83 -14.18
CA ALA A 132 -18.86 -3.22 -14.43
C ALA A 132 -17.59 -3.37 -15.28
N GLY A 133 -17.18 -2.31 -16.00
CA GLY A 133 -15.98 -2.35 -16.84
C GLY A 133 -14.68 -2.36 -16.00
N THR A 134 -13.63 -2.91 -16.57
CA THR A 134 -12.29 -2.98 -15.95
C THR A 134 -11.33 -1.90 -16.44
N VAL A 135 -11.78 -1.08 -17.40
CA VAL A 135 -11.06 0.06 -17.97
C VAL A 135 -11.92 1.30 -17.79
N TYR A 136 -11.31 2.45 -17.53
CA TYR A 136 -12.07 3.71 -17.43
C TYR A 136 -12.89 3.96 -18.69
N PRO A 137 -14.10 4.55 -18.56
CA PRO A 137 -14.93 4.85 -19.74
C PRO A 137 -14.31 6.02 -20.53
N GLU A 138 -14.44 5.98 -21.85
CA GLU A 138 -14.25 7.15 -22.67
C GLU A 138 -15.50 8.03 -22.54
N SER A 139 -15.49 8.92 -21.56
CA SER A 139 -16.62 9.80 -21.25
C SER A 139 -16.21 11.27 -21.31
N SER A 140 -17.07 12.07 -21.90
CA SER A 140 -17.01 13.54 -21.86
C SER A 140 -17.89 14.11 -20.76
N ASP A 141 -18.49 13.26 -19.91
CA ASP A 141 -19.38 13.72 -18.86
C ASP A 141 -18.66 14.61 -17.87
N GLN A 142 -19.29 15.71 -17.52
CA GLN A 142 -18.82 16.62 -16.49
C GLN A 142 -18.89 15.93 -15.14
N ILE A 143 -17.77 15.97 -14.38
CA ILE A 143 -17.76 15.47 -13.01
C ILE A 143 -18.33 16.53 -12.09
N ASP A 144 -19.30 16.16 -11.29
CA ASP A 144 -19.83 17.04 -10.24
C ASP A 144 -18.92 16.99 -9.00
N TRP A 145 -17.90 17.83 -9.00
CA TRP A 145 -16.97 17.95 -7.88
C TRP A 145 -17.60 18.53 -6.62
N SER A 146 -18.80 19.15 -6.70
CA SER A 146 -19.46 19.77 -5.56
C SER A 146 -19.96 18.76 -4.52
N VAL A 147 -20.01 17.48 -4.89
CA VAL A 147 -20.35 16.39 -3.96
C VAL A 147 -19.24 16.10 -2.94
N LEU A 148 -18.03 16.61 -3.17
CA LEU A 148 -16.90 16.49 -2.25
C LEU A 148 -16.97 17.57 -1.18
N ASP A 149 -17.05 17.16 0.06
CA ASP A 149 -17.16 18.03 1.23
C ASP A 149 -16.49 17.40 2.47
N ALA A 150 -16.67 18.05 3.61
CA ALA A 150 -16.12 17.54 4.86
C ALA A 150 -16.67 16.18 5.30
N SER A 151 -17.83 15.75 4.79
CA SER A 151 -18.44 14.45 5.14
C SER A 151 -17.67 13.26 4.55
N VAL A 152 -16.91 13.50 3.47
CA VAL A 152 -15.97 12.55 2.87
C VAL A 152 -14.52 13.01 3.04
N ASP A 153 -14.26 13.87 4.02
CA ASP A 153 -12.93 14.39 4.36
C ASP A 153 -12.13 14.88 3.15
N THR A 154 -12.81 15.47 2.15
CA THR A 154 -12.21 15.94 0.91
C THR A 154 -12.74 17.33 0.59
N VAL A 155 -11.92 18.35 0.82
CA VAL A 155 -12.29 19.75 0.61
C VAL A 155 -11.56 20.29 -0.59
N LEU A 156 -12.31 20.75 -1.60
CA LEU A 156 -11.75 21.36 -2.80
C LEU A 156 -11.07 22.69 -2.45
N ILE A 157 -9.93 22.92 -3.10
CA ILE A 157 -9.15 24.15 -2.97
C ILE A 157 -9.21 24.89 -4.30
N ALA A 158 -9.52 26.19 -4.26
CA ALA A 158 -9.45 27.02 -5.46
C ALA A 158 -8.02 27.00 -6.02
N ALA A 159 -7.89 26.96 -7.35
CA ALA A 159 -6.60 26.95 -8.02
C ALA A 159 -5.79 28.17 -7.57
N GLY A 160 -4.73 27.96 -6.83
CA GLY A 160 -3.71 28.94 -6.51
C GLY A 160 -2.63 28.95 -7.60
N GLY A 161 -1.87 30.04 -7.71
CA GLY A 161 -0.73 30.11 -8.61
C GLY A 161 0.35 29.12 -8.16
N GLY A 162 0.42 27.97 -8.82
CA GLY A 162 1.50 27.01 -8.62
C GLY A 162 2.82 27.49 -9.22
N GLY A 163 3.94 27.06 -8.62
CA GLY A 163 5.26 27.31 -9.19
C GLY A 163 5.41 26.63 -10.56
N ASN A 164 6.01 27.31 -11.51
CA ASN A 164 6.26 26.76 -12.86
C ASN A 164 7.46 25.79 -12.91
N ARG A 165 8.21 25.64 -11.81
CA ARG A 165 9.41 24.79 -11.78
C ARG A 165 9.08 23.44 -11.19
N GLN A 166 9.35 22.39 -11.95
CA GLN A 166 9.23 21.01 -11.49
C GLN A 166 10.09 20.78 -10.23
N ALA A 167 9.49 20.25 -9.20
CA ALA A 167 10.15 19.92 -7.95
C ALA A 167 10.97 18.62 -8.07
N THR A 168 11.99 18.49 -7.24
CA THR A 168 12.89 17.33 -7.23
C THR A 168 12.40 16.28 -6.25
N LYS A 169 12.37 15.03 -6.71
CA LYS A 169 12.09 13.87 -5.85
C LYS A 169 13.26 13.60 -4.90
N LEU A 170 12.95 13.15 -3.71
CA LEU A 170 13.94 12.83 -2.69
C LEU A 170 14.49 11.41 -2.86
N LYS A 171 15.66 11.15 -2.26
CA LYS A 171 16.29 9.83 -2.20
C LYS A 171 16.03 9.11 -0.86
N ALA A 172 15.68 9.84 0.17
CA ALA A 172 15.32 9.32 1.48
C ALA A 172 14.17 10.13 2.07
N PRO A 173 13.31 9.52 2.91
CA PRO A 173 12.27 10.24 3.60
C PRO A 173 12.86 11.36 4.47
N PRO A 174 12.26 12.58 4.48
CA PRO A 174 12.68 13.66 5.37
C PRO A 174 12.30 13.32 6.82
N GLN A 175 12.68 14.16 7.77
CA GLN A 175 12.20 14.01 9.14
C GLN A 175 10.86 14.71 9.35
N GLY A 176 10.01 14.10 10.19
CA GLY A 176 8.74 14.67 10.63
C GLY A 176 7.60 14.55 9.62
N MET A 177 6.44 15.01 10.03
CA MET A 177 5.18 14.90 9.29
C MET A 177 5.08 16.02 8.25
N VAL A 178 5.78 15.85 7.13
CA VAL A 178 5.80 16.77 5.98
C VAL A 178 5.46 16.02 4.69
N PRO A 179 4.89 16.68 3.67
CA PRO A 179 4.67 16.07 2.37
C PRO A 179 5.99 15.88 1.62
N PHE A 180 6.14 14.74 0.94
CA PHE A 180 7.32 14.47 0.12
C PHE A 180 7.05 13.46 -1.00
N VAL A 181 7.98 13.45 -1.97
CA VAL A 181 7.99 12.48 -3.07
C VAL A 181 9.35 11.78 -3.08
N LEU A 182 9.33 10.45 -3.03
CA LEU A 182 10.51 9.62 -3.28
C LEU A 182 10.55 9.20 -4.74
N GLY A 183 11.76 9.19 -5.33
CA GLY A 183 11.99 8.57 -6.62
C GLY A 183 11.87 7.04 -6.54
N ALA A 184 11.66 6.41 -7.70
CA ALA A 184 11.56 4.95 -7.80
C ALA A 184 12.75 4.24 -7.13
N SER A 185 12.46 3.24 -6.29
CA SER A 185 13.43 2.47 -5.50
C SER A 185 14.25 3.30 -4.47
N GLU A 186 13.86 4.54 -4.22
CA GLU A 186 14.44 5.37 -3.17
C GLU A 186 13.67 5.21 -1.86
N GLY A 187 14.36 5.46 -0.73
CA GLY A 187 13.83 5.32 0.62
C GLY A 187 14.93 4.98 1.61
N GLU A 188 14.57 4.72 2.86
CA GLU A 188 15.50 4.22 3.87
C GLU A 188 15.61 2.70 3.73
N ARG A 189 16.76 2.21 3.27
CA ARG A 189 16.98 0.79 3.01
C ARG A 189 17.55 0.08 4.21
N MET A 190 17.03 -1.10 4.47
CA MET A 190 17.48 -2.03 5.50
C MET A 190 17.45 -3.45 4.91
N ILE A 191 18.17 -4.37 5.54
CA ILE A 191 18.22 -5.77 5.13
C ILE A 191 18.00 -6.72 6.31
N ALA A 192 17.22 -7.77 6.09
CA ALA A 192 17.07 -8.89 7.00
C ALA A 192 17.23 -10.20 6.21
N GLY A 193 18.31 -10.93 6.50
CA GLY A 193 18.65 -12.11 5.71
C GLY A 193 18.82 -11.76 4.23
N ASP A 194 18.02 -12.39 3.39
CA ASP A 194 18.04 -12.22 1.92
C ASP A 194 17.04 -11.16 1.41
N GLN A 195 16.30 -10.48 2.28
CA GLN A 195 15.28 -9.52 1.88
C GLN A 195 15.70 -8.09 2.20
N VAL A 196 15.56 -7.20 1.22
CA VAL A 196 15.73 -5.76 1.38
C VAL A 196 14.38 -5.14 1.68
N TYR A 197 14.32 -4.38 2.77
CA TYR A 197 13.18 -3.60 3.21
C TYR A 197 13.50 -2.12 3.00
N THR A 198 12.73 -1.44 2.17
CA THR A 198 12.86 -0.01 1.94
C THR A 198 11.69 0.70 2.61
N ILE A 199 11.95 1.43 3.68
CA ILE A 199 10.94 2.28 4.32
C ILE A 199 10.69 3.47 3.40
N LEU A 200 9.47 3.57 2.89
CA LEU A 200 8.97 4.68 2.08
C LEU A 200 8.36 5.78 2.96
N GLY A 201 7.65 5.37 4.00
CA GLY A 201 7.10 6.25 5.03
C GLY A 201 7.12 5.55 6.38
N ASN A 202 7.71 6.17 7.38
CA ASN A 202 7.78 5.67 8.75
C ASN A 202 6.69 6.30 9.64
N GLN A 203 6.57 5.83 10.88
CA GLN A 203 5.54 6.31 11.82
C GLN A 203 5.55 7.83 12.05
N SER A 204 6.70 8.51 11.95
CA SER A 204 6.76 9.96 12.17
C SER A 204 6.12 10.78 11.04
N HIS A 205 5.97 10.20 9.84
CA HIS A 205 5.37 10.86 8.67
C HIS A 205 3.85 10.88 8.70
N SER A 206 3.23 10.05 9.54
CA SER A 206 1.77 9.92 9.68
C SER A 206 1.30 10.02 11.13
N ASN A 207 2.15 10.48 12.04
CA ASN A 207 1.87 10.50 13.48
C ASN A 207 1.46 9.12 14.02
N GLY A 208 2.13 8.05 13.58
CA GLY A 208 1.87 6.69 14.02
C GLY A 208 0.67 6.02 13.37
N VAL A 209 0.03 6.63 12.37
CA VAL A 209 -1.17 6.05 11.74
C VAL A 209 -0.83 4.87 10.85
N PHE A 210 0.24 4.98 10.05
CA PHE A 210 0.71 3.89 9.18
C PHE A 210 2.20 3.97 8.91
N ILE A 211 2.75 2.88 8.38
CA ILE A 211 4.06 2.83 7.70
C ILE A 211 3.89 2.23 6.31
N ALA A 212 4.76 2.62 5.39
CA ALA A 212 4.82 2.12 4.03
C ALA A 212 6.20 1.51 3.75
N LEU A 213 6.21 0.30 3.20
CA LEU A 213 7.41 -0.50 2.97
C LEU A 213 7.40 -1.08 1.56
N LEU A 214 8.55 -1.05 0.91
CA LEU A 214 8.80 -1.86 -0.28
C LEU A 214 9.74 -3.00 0.14
N THR A 215 9.33 -4.24 -0.08
CA THR A 215 10.13 -5.43 0.21
C THR A 215 10.53 -6.12 -1.08
N GLU A 216 11.80 -6.51 -1.18
CA GLU A 216 12.36 -7.20 -2.34
C GLU A 216 13.27 -8.34 -1.88
N GLY A 217 13.19 -9.49 -2.58
CA GLY A 217 14.08 -10.62 -2.26
C GLY A 217 14.11 -11.70 -3.35
N PRO A 218 15.04 -12.67 -3.21
CA PRO A 218 15.11 -13.87 -4.03
C PRO A 218 14.11 -14.92 -3.57
N ILE A 219 14.10 -16.08 -4.22
CA ILE A 219 13.50 -17.29 -3.66
C ILE A 219 14.18 -17.57 -2.31
N GLY A 220 13.38 -17.69 -1.27
CA GLY A 220 13.88 -17.88 0.09
C GLY A 220 12.95 -18.74 0.95
N PRO A 221 13.30 -18.98 2.22
CA PRO A 221 12.43 -19.65 3.17
C PRO A 221 11.19 -18.79 3.49
N ALA A 222 10.12 -19.44 3.94
CA ALA A 222 8.99 -18.73 4.50
C ALA A 222 9.40 -17.99 5.78
N ILE A 223 8.83 -16.80 6.00
CA ILE A 223 8.95 -16.14 7.30
C ILE A 223 8.19 -16.94 8.36
N PRO A 224 8.60 -16.87 9.66
CA PRO A 224 7.88 -17.57 10.73
C PRO A 224 6.42 -17.18 10.76
N LYS A 225 5.54 -18.16 10.97
CA LYS A 225 4.11 -17.93 11.16
C LYS A 225 3.88 -17.13 12.43
N HIS A 226 3.14 -16.05 12.32
CA HIS A 226 2.89 -15.12 13.41
C HIS A 226 1.51 -14.47 13.28
N MET A 227 1.13 -13.67 14.26
CA MET A 227 -0.07 -12.83 14.23
C MET A 227 0.12 -11.57 15.08
N HIS A 228 -0.74 -10.61 14.86
CA HIS A 228 -0.83 -9.33 15.56
C HIS A 228 -2.19 -9.17 16.22
N GLU A 229 -2.26 -8.55 17.38
CA GLU A 229 -3.52 -8.27 18.07
C GLU A 229 -4.26 -7.04 17.51
N LYS A 230 -3.50 -6.05 17.01
CA LYS A 230 -4.02 -4.75 16.59
C LYS A 230 -3.65 -4.37 15.16
N VAL A 231 -2.53 -4.91 14.66
CA VAL A 231 -1.97 -4.53 13.37
C VAL A 231 -2.73 -5.20 12.23
N THR A 232 -3.04 -4.39 11.22
CA THR A 232 -3.48 -4.81 9.88
C THR A 232 -2.29 -4.72 8.94
N GLU A 233 -2.06 -5.74 8.14
CA GLU A 233 -1.07 -5.73 7.07
C GLU A 233 -1.73 -5.83 5.70
N LEU A 234 -1.21 -5.04 4.76
CA LEU A 234 -1.74 -4.86 3.41
C LEU A 234 -0.60 -5.15 2.43
N PHE A 235 -0.76 -6.18 1.61
CA PHE A 235 0.26 -6.64 0.68
C PHE A 235 -0.18 -6.42 -0.76
N HIS A 236 0.61 -5.70 -1.54
CA HIS A 236 0.37 -5.50 -2.97
C HIS A 236 1.56 -6.03 -3.76
N CYS A 237 1.39 -7.13 -4.49
CA CYS A 237 2.45 -7.73 -5.29
C CYS A 237 2.76 -6.86 -6.50
N LEU A 238 4.03 -6.45 -6.64
CA LEU A 238 4.49 -5.60 -7.76
C LEU A 238 5.23 -6.39 -8.82
N ASN A 239 5.95 -7.44 -8.42
CA ASN A 239 6.75 -8.27 -9.32
C ASN A 239 6.97 -9.65 -8.71
N GLY A 240 7.15 -10.66 -9.57
CA GLY A 240 7.47 -12.03 -9.16
C GLY A 240 6.24 -12.81 -8.68
N GLU A 241 6.41 -13.57 -7.62
CA GLU A 241 5.37 -14.41 -7.02
C GLU A 241 5.64 -14.55 -5.52
N MET A 242 4.64 -14.30 -4.70
CA MET A 242 4.69 -14.58 -3.27
C MET A 242 3.56 -15.51 -2.88
N GLU A 243 3.90 -16.54 -2.10
CA GLU A 243 2.94 -17.44 -1.50
C GLU A 243 2.60 -16.94 -0.10
N MET A 244 1.32 -16.80 0.20
CA MET A 244 0.82 -16.26 1.46
C MET A 244 -0.03 -17.30 2.18
N TYR A 245 0.21 -17.49 3.45
CA TYR A 245 -0.70 -18.13 4.38
C TYR A 245 -1.41 -17.05 5.19
N ALA A 246 -2.73 -17.04 5.23
CA ALA A 246 -3.52 -16.12 6.05
C ALA A 246 -4.78 -16.81 6.57
N GLY A 247 -4.92 -16.90 7.90
CA GLY A 247 -5.97 -17.67 8.56
C GLY A 247 -5.87 -19.15 8.21
N ASP A 248 -6.89 -19.67 7.53
CA ASP A 248 -6.94 -21.09 7.12
C ASP A 248 -6.61 -21.28 5.62
N GLY A 249 -6.20 -20.19 4.93
CA GLY A 249 -6.00 -20.19 3.49
C GLY A 249 -4.55 -20.05 3.05
N PHE A 250 -4.27 -20.64 1.91
CA PHE A 250 -3.04 -20.46 1.14
C PHE A 250 -3.39 -19.81 -0.18
N VAL A 251 -2.64 -18.79 -0.58
CA VAL A 251 -2.78 -18.13 -1.88
C VAL A 251 -1.43 -17.75 -2.46
N SER A 252 -1.32 -17.79 -3.78
CA SER A 252 -0.21 -17.16 -4.52
C SER A 252 -0.67 -15.78 -5.00
N LEU A 253 0.18 -14.78 -4.77
CA LEU A 253 0.00 -13.43 -5.28
C LEU A 253 0.95 -13.19 -6.44
N TYR A 254 0.41 -12.67 -7.51
CA TYR A 254 1.10 -12.26 -8.74
C TYR A 254 1.06 -10.74 -8.91
N PRO A 255 1.81 -10.15 -9.86
CA PRO A 255 1.82 -8.71 -10.06
C PRO A 255 0.42 -8.11 -10.25
N GLY A 256 0.07 -7.17 -9.39
CA GLY A 256 -1.24 -6.51 -9.33
C GLY A 256 -2.21 -7.10 -8.31
N ASP A 257 -1.92 -8.27 -7.75
CA ASP A 257 -2.76 -8.88 -6.71
C ASP A 257 -2.56 -8.18 -5.37
N PHE A 258 -3.62 -8.21 -4.58
CA PHE A 258 -3.69 -7.60 -3.25
C PHE A 258 -4.14 -8.62 -2.21
N LEU A 259 -3.54 -8.58 -1.02
CA LEU A 259 -3.97 -9.35 0.15
C LEU A 259 -4.13 -8.43 1.36
N HIS A 260 -5.24 -8.61 2.06
CA HIS A 260 -5.54 -8.01 3.35
C HIS A 260 -5.42 -9.04 4.46
N VAL A 261 -4.65 -8.71 5.48
CA VAL A 261 -4.47 -9.51 6.71
C VAL A 261 -4.91 -8.65 7.90
N PRO A 262 -6.12 -8.86 8.45
CA PRO A 262 -6.60 -8.13 9.61
C PRO A 262 -5.94 -8.62 10.90
N PRO A 263 -6.09 -7.89 12.02
CA PRO A 263 -5.65 -8.33 13.34
C PRO A 263 -6.13 -9.75 13.70
N ARG A 264 -5.35 -10.44 14.50
CA ARG A 264 -5.60 -11.80 15.00
C ARG A 264 -5.67 -12.89 13.92
N THR A 265 -5.15 -12.58 12.74
CA THR A 265 -5.04 -13.54 11.64
C THR A 265 -3.65 -14.14 11.64
N PRO A 266 -3.47 -15.46 11.92
CA PRO A 266 -2.20 -16.12 11.71
C PRO A 266 -1.77 -16.02 10.25
N HIS A 267 -0.54 -15.59 10.01
CA HIS A 267 -0.04 -15.42 8.64
C HIS A 267 1.46 -15.62 8.51
N SER A 268 1.89 -15.84 7.30
CA SER A 268 3.28 -15.93 6.88
C SER A 268 3.38 -15.78 5.38
N PHE A 269 4.55 -15.42 4.86
CA PHE A 269 4.78 -15.38 3.41
C PHE A 269 6.10 -16.03 3.01
N GLN A 270 6.17 -16.43 1.76
CA GLN A 270 7.38 -16.93 1.11
C GLN A 270 7.52 -16.32 -0.29
N LEU A 271 8.72 -15.85 -0.64
CA LEU A 271 9.02 -15.41 -2.00
C LEU A 271 9.35 -16.63 -2.86
N LYS A 272 8.60 -16.81 -3.96
CA LYS A 272 8.65 -18.02 -4.82
C LYS A 272 9.41 -17.80 -6.12
N ARG A 273 9.75 -16.55 -6.44
CA ARG A 273 10.56 -16.19 -7.61
C ARG A 273 11.66 -15.23 -7.21
N HIS A 274 12.75 -15.23 -7.98
CA HIS A 274 13.76 -14.19 -7.88
C HIS A 274 13.17 -12.84 -8.28
N ASP A 275 13.68 -11.77 -7.70
CA ASP A 275 13.18 -10.42 -7.90
C ASP A 275 11.70 -10.23 -7.50
N THR A 276 11.19 -11.05 -6.59
CA THR A 276 9.86 -10.81 -6.04
C THR A 276 9.89 -9.53 -5.23
N ARG A 277 8.92 -8.66 -5.53
CA ARG A 277 8.80 -7.35 -4.90
C ARG A 277 7.35 -7.06 -4.58
N PHE A 278 7.10 -6.57 -3.39
CA PHE A 278 5.77 -6.15 -2.96
C PHE A 278 5.82 -4.86 -2.15
N LEU A 279 4.76 -4.09 -2.25
CA LEU A 279 4.49 -2.93 -1.43
C LEU A 279 3.62 -3.36 -0.25
N GLY A 280 4.07 -3.05 0.96
CA GLY A 280 3.38 -3.30 2.20
C GLY A 280 2.95 -2.00 2.88
N PHE A 281 1.73 -1.97 3.41
CA PHE A 281 1.31 -0.98 4.38
C PHE A 281 0.96 -1.68 5.68
N VAL A 282 1.34 -1.06 6.78
CA VAL A 282 1.08 -1.57 8.13
C VAL A 282 0.39 -0.48 8.93
N THR A 283 -0.75 -0.77 9.51
CA THR A 283 -1.53 0.16 10.34
C THR A 283 -2.04 -0.54 11.61
N PRO A 284 -1.85 0.06 12.79
CA PRO A 284 -1.17 1.32 13.08
C PRO A 284 0.35 1.25 12.84
N GLY A 285 0.96 2.42 12.67
CA GLY A 285 2.39 2.56 12.34
C GLY A 285 3.34 2.35 13.52
N ASP A 286 2.84 2.17 14.73
CA ASP A 286 3.62 1.88 15.93
C ASP A 286 4.29 0.49 15.91
N PHE A 287 4.01 -0.32 14.89
CA PHE A 287 4.71 -1.57 14.61
C PHE A 287 6.10 -1.38 13.96
N GLU A 288 6.51 -0.18 13.58
CA GLU A 288 7.83 0.09 12.98
C GLU A 288 9.02 -0.48 13.78
N PRO A 289 9.03 -0.49 15.14
CA PRO A 289 10.14 -1.06 15.92
C PRO A 289 10.47 -2.51 15.56
N PHE A 290 9.52 -3.31 15.10
CA PHE A 290 9.76 -4.66 14.59
C PHE A 290 10.83 -4.66 13.49
N PHE A 291 10.68 -3.81 12.48
CA PHE A 291 11.64 -3.72 11.38
C PHE A 291 13.00 -3.19 11.85
N ARG A 292 13.03 -2.29 12.84
CA ARG A 292 14.26 -1.77 13.43
C ARG A 292 15.03 -2.84 14.21
N TYR A 293 14.34 -3.77 14.85
CA TYR A 293 14.95 -4.92 15.50
C TYR A 293 15.36 -6.00 14.51
N LEU A 294 14.53 -6.30 13.52
CA LEU A 294 14.78 -7.34 12.53
C LEU A 294 15.94 -7.02 11.60
N CYS A 295 15.97 -5.81 11.10
CA CYS A 295 16.85 -5.39 10.01
C CYS A 295 18.12 -4.69 10.49
N VAL A 296 19.07 -4.57 9.58
CA VAL A 296 20.24 -3.69 9.72
C VAL A 296 20.27 -2.70 8.55
N PRO A 297 20.87 -1.49 8.70
CA PRO A 297 21.02 -0.53 7.60
C PRO A 297 21.71 -1.18 6.38
N PHE A 298 21.27 -0.78 5.19
CA PHE A 298 21.77 -1.33 3.94
C PHE A 298 21.88 -0.24 2.85
N ASP A 299 23.07 -0.11 2.25
CA ASP A 299 23.32 0.90 1.21
C ASP A 299 23.03 0.41 -0.22
N GLY A 300 22.89 -0.92 -0.39
CA GLY A 300 22.58 -1.52 -1.70
C GLY A 300 21.13 -1.31 -2.14
N TYR A 301 20.90 -1.38 -3.45
CA TYR A 301 19.57 -1.29 -4.05
C TYR A 301 18.93 -2.66 -4.32
N ARG A 302 19.73 -3.72 -4.28
CA ARG A 302 19.29 -5.09 -4.57
C ARG A 302 19.82 -6.01 -3.48
N TYR A 303 19.09 -7.08 -3.21
CA TYR A 303 19.53 -8.11 -2.27
C TYR A 303 20.89 -8.73 -2.70
N PRO A 304 21.81 -8.99 -1.74
CA PRO A 304 23.13 -9.51 -2.06
C PRO A 304 23.09 -11.02 -2.33
N LEU A 305 24.05 -11.50 -3.13
CA LEU A 305 24.22 -12.95 -3.38
C LEU A 305 24.55 -13.73 -2.11
N VAL A 306 25.25 -13.09 -1.16
CA VAL A 306 25.57 -13.65 0.15
C VAL A 306 24.87 -12.78 1.19
N PRO A 307 23.70 -13.21 1.67
CA PRO A 307 22.92 -12.42 2.62
C PRO A 307 23.58 -12.38 4.01
N PRO A 308 23.39 -11.29 4.77
CA PRO A 308 23.74 -11.26 6.18
C PRO A 308 22.87 -12.24 6.99
N PRO A 309 23.26 -12.59 8.22
CA PRO A 309 22.42 -13.41 9.07
C PRO A 309 21.04 -12.80 9.33
N PHE A 310 20.02 -13.64 9.35
CA PHE A 310 18.67 -13.23 9.74
C PHE A 310 18.60 -13.06 11.27
N ARG A 311 18.48 -11.81 11.74
CA ARG A 311 18.62 -11.44 13.16
C ARG A 311 17.29 -11.50 13.94
N PHE A 312 16.53 -12.57 13.76
CA PHE A 312 15.28 -12.78 14.49
C PHE A 312 15.48 -12.92 16.01
N ASP A 313 16.70 -13.27 16.44
CA ASP A 313 17.09 -13.25 17.84
C ASP A 313 16.87 -11.89 18.52
N ARG A 314 17.10 -10.79 17.80
CA ARG A 314 16.85 -9.42 18.29
C ARG A 314 15.36 -9.12 18.45
N VAL A 315 14.51 -9.63 17.54
CA VAL A 315 13.05 -9.51 17.66
C VAL A 315 12.55 -10.26 18.91
N ILE A 316 13.07 -11.47 19.14
CA ILE A 316 12.72 -12.26 20.34
C ILE A 316 13.10 -11.55 21.64
N GLN A 317 14.25 -10.89 21.70
CA GLN A 317 14.70 -10.12 22.87
C GLN A 317 13.75 -8.97 23.23
N HIS A 318 13.05 -8.39 22.22
CA HIS A 318 12.16 -7.26 22.37
C HIS A 318 10.67 -7.62 22.17
N LEU A 319 10.34 -8.92 22.20
CA LEU A 319 8.99 -9.40 21.91
C LEU A 319 7.91 -8.77 22.81
N GLY A 320 8.25 -8.47 24.07
CA GLY A 320 7.32 -7.81 25.01
C GLY A 320 6.98 -6.36 24.68
N GLU A 321 7.72 -5.73 23.74
CA GLU A 321 7.49 -4.35 23.27
C GLU A 321 6.70 -4.32 21.96
N LEU A 322 6.48 -5.48 21.32
CA LEU A 322 5.91 -5.60 19.98
C LEU A 322 4.53 -6.22 20.02
N ASP A 323 3.64 -5.73 19.15
CA ASP A 323 2.37 -6.40 18.85
C ASP A 323 2.63 -7.61 17.93
N LEU A 324 3.28 -8.64 18.47
CA LEU A 324 3.72 -9.83 17.74
C LEU A 324 3.58 -11.08 18.58
N THR A 325 2.81 -12.05 18.09
CA THR A 325 2.74 -13.40 18.63
C THR A 325 3.34 -14.38 17.62
N ILE A 326 4.42 -15.05 17.99
CA ILE A 326 5.08 -16.06 17.15
C ILE A 326 4.39 -17.39 17.34
N LEU A 327 3.90 -17.99 16.28
CA LEU A 327 3.16 -19.25 16.28
C LEU A 327 4.03 -20.44 15.86
N GLU A 328 5.10 -20.20 15.09
CA GLU A 328 6.08 -21.20 14.67
C GLU A 328 7.49 -20.71 14.93
N ARG A 329 8.36 -21.59 15.41
CA ARG A 329 9.77 -21.21 15.61
C ARG A 329 10.49 -21.09 14.27
N PRO A 330 11.41 -20.14 14.09
CA PRO A 330 12.25 -20.05 12.89
C PRO A 330 12.97 -21.36 12.65
N GLY A 331 12.89 -21.92 11.43
CA GLY A 331 13.56 -23.18 11.06
C GLY A 331 12.75 -24.45 11.34
N GLY A 332 11.49 -24.33 11.74
CA GLY A 332 10.57 -25.47 11.80
C GLY A 332 10.24 -26.02 10.39
N PRO A 333 9.86 -27.30 10.25
CA PRO A 333 9.42 -27.83 8.96
C PRO A 333 8.19 -27.06 8.44
N PRO A 334 8.06 -26.87 7.10
CA PRO A 334 6.88 -26.22 6.56
C PRO A 334 5.61 -26.95 6.98
N PRO A 335 4.49 -26.25 7.18
CA PRO A 335 3.21 -26.88 7.53
C PRO A 335 2.88 -27.94 6.47
N GLN A 336 2.61 -29.17 6.94
CA GLN A 336 2.15 -30.22 6.04
C GLN A 336 0.79 -29.82 5.47
N ALA A 337 0.68 -29.76 4.16
CA ALA A 337 -0.60 -29.60 3.49
C ALA A 337 -1.57 -30.64 4.04
N GLY A 338 -2.67 -30.17 4.64
CA GLY A 338 -3.66 -31.04 5.25
C GLY A 338 -4.09 -32.09 4.23
N LYS A 339 -3.92 -33.36 4.59
CA LYS A 339 -4.50 -34.48 3.83
C LYS A 339 -6.01 -34.24 3.80
N ALA A 340 -6.56 -34.02 2.60
CA ALA A 340 -7.98 -34.16 2.39
C ALA A 340 -8.37 -35.53 2.96
N THR A 341 -9.19 -35.57 4.00
CA THR A 341 -9.82 -36.80 4.46
C THR A 341 -10.87 -37.15 3.42
N ASP A 342 -10.53 -38.09 2.54
CA ASP A 342 -11.54 -38.82 1.79
C ASP A 342 -12.45 -39.48 2.83
N SER A 343 -13.64 -38.97 2.98
CA SER A 343 -14.74 -39.64 3.66
C SER A 343 -15.58 -40.33 2.61
N ASP A 344 -15.55 -41.66 2.63
CA ASP A 344 -16.46 -42.57 1.93
C ASP A 344 -17.94 -42.19 2.09
#